data_d27a09afe259bfe9d70cb065ec903694
#
_entry.id   d27a09afe259bfe9d70cb065ec903694
#
_cell.length_a   1.000
_cell.length_b   1.000
_cell.length_c   1.000
_cell.angle_alpha   90.00
_cell.angle_beta   90.00
_cell.angle_gamma   90.00
#
_symmetry.space_group_name_H-M   'P 1'
#
loop_
_entity.id
_entity.type
_entity.pdbx_description
1 polymer ?
#
loop_
_entity_poly.entity_id
_entity_poly.type
_entity_poly.pdbx_seq_one_letter_code
_entity_poly.pdbx_strand_id
1 'polypeptide(L)'
;MTTPEYNPQPGQYGEHGAYPPVGGQQPGGLLWRWLARVIDGILVAIVSYALIFLTDTLSNFWATGLFTGVLTFVYFVAFEVSMGSTPGKKLLGLSVHGPAGAPKPTPAQSAIRNSWTLLPIIPFIGGLLGVVAIIIIAVTINGSPTKQGKHDELAGGTQVVKG
;
A
#
# COMPACT_ATOMS: atom_id res chain seq x y z
N MET A 1 30.60 -10.22 25.48
CA MET A 1 30.29 -8.98 24.74
C MET A 1 28.79 -8.81 24.71
N THR A 2 28.25 -7.96 25.58
CA THR A 2 26.84 -7.62 25.62
C THR A 2 26.57 -6.59 24.52
N THR A 3 25.72 -6.92 23.55
CA THR A 3 25.19 -5.95 22.60
C THR A 3 24.50 -4.83 23.40
N PRO A 4 24.79 -3.56 23.14
CA PRO A 4 24.08 -2.47 23.81
C PRO A 4 22.60 -2.56 23.46
N GLU A 5 21.78 -2.67 24.49
CA GLU A 5 20.33 -2.64 24.38
C GLU A 5 19.93 -1.24 23.87
N TYR A 6 19.41 -1.19 22.64
CA TYR A 6 18.92 0.05 22.04
C TYR A 6 17.68 0.51 22.80
N ASN A 7 17.86 1.50 23.65
CA ASN A 7 16.76 2.16 24.39
C ASN A 7 16.50 3.53 23.73
N PRO A 8 15.47 3.65 22.86
CA PRO A 8 15.13 4.91 22.21
C PRO A 8 14.58 5.89 23.24
N GLN A 9 15.21 7.05 23.37
CA GLN A 9 14.77 8.12 24.26
C GLN A 9 13.42 8.68 23.81
N PRO A 10 12.46 8.96 24.76
CA PRO A 10 11.24 9.69 24.44
C PRO A 10 11.58 11.08 23.88
N GLY A 11 11.15 11.38 22.64
CA GLY A 11 11.45 12.64 21.94
C GLY A 11 12.34 12.51 20.70
N GLN A 12 12.90 11.34 20.42
CA GLN A 12 13.70 11.09 19.21
C GLN A 12 12.85 10.88 17.94
N TYR A 13 11.54 10.79 18.13
CA TYR A 13 10.56 10.66 17.03
C TYR A 13 9.94 12.02 16.79
N GLY A 14 10.15 12.58 15.61
CA GLY A 14 9.48 13.82 15.19
C GLY A 14 7.95 13.66 15.26
N GLU A 15 7.24 14.79 15.34
CA GLU A 15 5.78 14.90 15.53
C GLU A 15 4.89 14.08 14.56
N HIS A 16 5.47 13.32 13.62
CA HIS A 16 4.79 12.56 12.59
C HIS A 16 5.00 11.04 12.67
N GLY A 17 5.36 10.49 13.82
CA GLY A 17 5.33 9.02 14.04
C GLY A 17 6.21 8.18 13.09
N ALA A 18 7.29 8.75 12.57
CA ALA A 18 8.23 8.03 11.72
C ALA A 18 9.11 7.08 12.57
N TYR A 19 8.69 5.84 12.71
CA TYR A 19 9.50 4.80 13.33
C TYR A 19 10.62 4.37 12.35
N PRO A 20 11.88 4.29 12.79
CA PRO A 20 12.93 3.69 11.97
C PRO A 20 12.60 2.22 11.67
N PRO A 21 12.97 1.69 10.50
CA PRO A 21 12.74 0.29 10.17
C PRO A 21 13.37 -0.64 11.20
N VAL A 22 12.61 -1.62 11.67
CA VAL A 22 13.08 -2.59 12.66
C VAL A 22 14.03 -3.60 11.99
N GLY A 23 15.13 -3.94 12.66
CA GLY A 23 16.01 -5.04 12.23
C GLY A 23 16.97 -4.73 11.07
N GLY A 24 17.34 -3.46 10.83
CA GLY A 24 18.30 -3.10 9.78
C GLY A 24 17.78 -3.19 8.35
N GLN A 25 16.48 -3.42 8.17
CA GLN A 25 15.83 -3.40 6.86
C GLN A 25 15.81 -1.99 6.28
N GLN A 26 15.97 -1.88 4.96
CA GLN A 26 15.94 -0.58 4.29
C GLN A 26 14.49 -0.17 3.97
N PRO A 27 14.15 1.14 4.06
CA PRO A 27 12.86 1.61 3.60
C PRO A 27 12.66 1.31 2.11
N GLY A 28 11.51 0.75 1.75
CA GLY A 28 11.14 0.47 0.37
C GLY A 28 10.95 1.77 -0.42
N GLY A 29 11.89 2.10 -1.30
CA GLY A 29 11.85 3.31 -2.12
C GLY A 29 10.67 3.34 -3.11
N LEU A 30 10.35 4.54 -3.62
CA LEU A 30 9.22 4.78 -4.51
C LEU A 30 9.23 3.88 -5.75
N LEU A 31 10.39 3.74 -6.40
CA LEU A 31 10.51 2.93 -7.63
C LEU A 31 10.11 1.47 -7.39
N TRP A 32 10.61 0.85 -6.32
CA TRP A 32 10.29 -0.54 -6.00
C TRP A 32 8.81 -0.75 -5.66
N ARG A 33 8.22 0.21 -4.92
CA ARG A 33 6.78 0.20 -4.62
C ARG A 33 5.94 0.36 -5.87
N TRP A 34 6.37 1.22 -6.80
CA TRP A 34 5.70 1.44 -8.07
C TRP A 34 5.75 0.17 -8.94
N LEU A 35 6.93 -0.43 -9.11
CA LEU A 35 7.08 -1.70 -9.85
C LEU A 35 6.21 -2.81 -9.25
N ALA A 36 6.22 -2.97 -7.93
CA ALA A 36 5.33 -3.92 -7.26
C ALA A 36 3.86 -3.66 -7.59
N ARG A 37 3.45 -2.37 -7.57
CA ARG A 37 2.07 -1.97 -7.88
C ARG A 37 1.69 -2.27 -9.33
N VAL A 38 2.62 -2.09 -10.28
CA VAL A 38 2.40 -2.46 -11.69
C VAL A 38 2.19 -3.97 -11.83
N ILE A 39 3.03 -4.78 -11.21
CA ILE A 39 2.89 -6.25 -11.23
C ILE A 39 1.54 -6.68 -10.65
N ASP A 40 1.22 -6.20 -9.44
CA ASP A 40 -0.07 -6.48 -8.78
C ASP A 40 -1.25 -5.97 -9.62
N GLY A 41 -1.11 -4.79 -10.22
CA GLY A 41 -2.13 -4.20 -11.08
C GLY A 41 -2.42 -5.06 -12.32
N ILE A 42 -1.40 -5.64 -12.94
CA ILE A 42 -1.57 -6.57 -14.06
C ILE A 42 -2.33 -7.83 -13.61
N LEU A 43 -1.96 -8.41 -12.46
CA LEU A 43 -2.65 -9.58 -11.92
C LEU A 43 -4.14 -9.30 -11.66
N VAL A 44 -4.43 -8.18 -11.00
CA VAL A 44 -5.82 -7.78 -10.73
C VAL A 44 -6.58 -7.47 -12.01
N ALA A 45 -5.93 -6.80 -12.97
CA ALA A 45 -6.56 -6.48 -14.27
C ALA A 45 -6.96 -7.75 -15.03
N ILE A 46 -6.11 -8.77 -15.08
CA ILE A 46 -6.43 -10.04 -15.74
C ILE A 46 -7.70 -10.64 -15.14
N VAL A 47 -7.79 -10.70 -13.79
CA VAL A 47 -8.97 -11.25 -13.11
C VAL A 47 -10.20 -10.36 -13.33
N SER A 48 -10.04 -9.03 -13.22
CA SER A 48 -11.14 -8.09 -13.42
C SER A 48 -11.73 -8.19 -14.83
N TYR A 49 -10.89 -8.18 -15.86
CA TYR A 49 -11.36 -8.28 -17.24
C TYR A 49 -11.95 -9.65 -17.56
N ALA A 50 -11.42 -10.73 -16.97
CA ALA A 50 -12.04 -12.05 -17.09
C ALA A 50 -13.45 -12.06 -16.51
N LEU A 51 -13.68 -11.46 -15.34
CA LEU A 51 -15.01 -11.33 -14.71
C LEU A 51 -15.94 -10.46 -15.57
N ILE A 52 -15.47 -9.31 -16.06
CA ILE A 52 -16.23 -8.40 -16.92
C ILE A 52 -16.68 -9.13 -18.20
N PHE A 53 -15.79 -9.91 -18.81
CA PHE A 53 -16.10 -10.69 -19.99
C PHE A 53 -17.10 -11.81 -19.72
N LEU A 54 -16.89 -12.58 -18.66
CA LEU A 54 -17.78 -13.70 -18.27
C LEU A 54 -19.19 -13.24 -17.87
N THR A 55 -19.33 -12.02 -17.35
CA THR A 55 -20.61 -11.46 -16.93
C THR A 55 -21.27 -10.57 -17.99
N ASP A 56 -20.65 -10.42 -19.17
CA ASP A 56 -21.11 -9.55 -20.27
C ASP A 56 -21.41 -8.10 -19.82
N THR A 57 -20.55 -7.58 -18.93
CA THR A 57 -20.73 -6.25 -18.32
C THR A 57 -19.76 -5.19 -18.86
N LEU A 58 -19.12 -5.45 -19.99
CA LEU A 58 -18.10 -4.55 -20.58
C LEU A 58 -18.64 -3.14 -20.85
N SER A 59 -19.90 -3.02 -21.28
CA SER A 59 -20.57 -1.74 -21.54
C SER A 59 -21.12 -1.07 -20.29
N ASN A 60 -21.11 -1.75 -19.15
CA ASN A 60 -21.62 -1.22 -17.88
C ASN A 60 -20.52 -0.57 -17.07
N PHE A 61 -20.48 0.76 -17.07
CA PHE A 61 -19.49 1.55 -16.34
C PHE A 61 -19.42 1.20 -14.85
N TRP A 62 -20.57 1.01 -14.20
CA TRP A 62 -20.62 0.69 -12.78
C TRP A 62 -20.05 -0.70 -12.48
N ALA A 63 -20.40 -1.69 -13.29
CA ALA A 63 -19.88 -3.04 -13.13
C ALA A 63 -18.36 -3.07 -13.35
N THR A 64 -17.88 -2.38 -14.38
CA THR A 64 -16.43 -2.27 -14.65
C THR A 64 -15.69 -1.58 -13.50
N GLY A 65 -16.21 -0.46 -12.99
CA GLY A 65 -15.63 0.26 -11.86
C GLY A 65 -15.64 -0.58 -10.58
N LEU A 66 -16.73 -1.31 -10.33
CA LEU A 66 -16.85 -2.20 -9.18
C LEU A 66 -15.83 -3.34 -9.24
N PHE A 67 -15.74 -4.05 -10.36
CA PHE A 67 -14.78 -5.15 -10.51
C PHE A 67 -13.34 -4.68 -10.44
N THR A 68 -12.99 -3.54 -11.03
CA THR A 68 -11.63 -3.03 -10.98
C THR A 68 -11.28 -2.43 -9.62
N GLY A 69 -12.11 -1.56 -9.07
CA GLY A 69 -11.86 -0.84 -7.81
C GLY A 69 -11.98 -1.73 -6.59
N VAL A 70 -13.12 -2.42 -6.41
CA VAL A 70 -13.34 -3.27 -5.22
C VAL A 70 -12.40 -4.47 -5.23
N LEU A 71 -12.21 -5.12 -6.38
CA LEU A 71 -11.30 -6.25 -6.46
C LEU A 71 -9.85 -5.83 -6.14
N THR A 72 -9.41 -4.68 -6.64
CA THR A 72 -8.10 -4.12 -6.30
C THR A 72 -7.98 -3.88 -4.79
N PHE A 73 -8.98 -3.24 -4.19
CA PHE A 73 -8.99 -2.97 -2.74
C PHE A 73 -8.91 -4.27 -1.94
N VAL A 74 -9.80 -5.22 -2.23
CA VAL A 74 -9.85 -6.52 -1.52
C VAL A 74 -8.53 -7.29 -1.71
N TYR A 75 -7.98 -7.30 -2.91
CA TYR A 75 -6.70 -7.93 -3.19
C TYR A 75 -5.59 -7.39 -2.29
N PHE A 76 -5.40 -6.07 -2.25
CA PHE A 76 -4.33 -5.49 -1.43
C PHE A 76 -4.56 -5.71 0.06
N VAL A 77 -5.78 -5.52 0.56
CA VAL A 77 -6.11 -5.74 1.98
C VAL A 77 -5.90 -7.20 2.37
N ALA A 78 -6.41 -8.15 1.59
CA ALA A 78 -6.31 -9.57 1.89
C ALA A 78 -4.84 -10.04 1.96
N PHE A 79 -4.01 -9.67 0.97
CA PHE A 79 -2.62 -10.07 0.94
C PHE A 79 -1.76 -9.37 2.01
N GLU A 80 -1.96 -8.08 2.25
CA GLU A 80 -1.20 -7.36 3.29
C GLU A 80 -1.53 -7.87 4.69
N VAL A 81 -2.79 -8.17 4.99
CA VAL A 81 -3.22 -8.70 6.29
C VAL A 81 -2.78 -10.14 6.50
N SER A 82 -2.92 -10.99 5.49
CA SER A 82 -2.58 -12.42 5.60
C SER A 82 -1.08 -12.67 5.58
N MET A 83 -0.36 -12.03 4.65
CA MET A 83 1.04 -12.34 4.34
C MET A 83 2.02 -11.19 4.62
N GLY A 84 1.53 -9.99 4.97
CA GLY A 84 2.36 -8.79 5.08
C GLY A 84 2.94 -8.32 3.73
N SER A 85 2.50 -8.90 2.62
CA SER A 85 3.05 -8.58 1.30
C SER A 85 2.09 -9.05 0.22
N THR A 86 1.99 -8.31 -0.89
CA THR A 86 1.31 -8.77 -2.11
C THR A 86 2.28 -9.59 -2.97
N PRO A 87 1.78 -10.38 -3.94
CA PRO A 87 2.64 -11.11 -4.88
C PRO A 87 3.68 -10.22 -5.56
N GLY A 88 3.29 -9.05 -6.08
CA GLY A 88 4.24 -8.12 -6.71
C GLY A 88 5.27 -7.56 -5.73
N LYS A 89 4.86 -7.24 -4.50
CA LYS A 89 5.79 -6.82 -3.45
C LYS A 89 6.75 -7.94 -3.07
N LYS A 90 6.24 -9.15 -2.86
CA LYS A 90 7.05 -10.31 -2.49
C LYS A 90 8.10 -10.63 -3.55
N LEU A 91 7.74 -10.55 -4.82
CA LEU A 91 8.66 -10.75 -5.95
C LEU A 91 9.84 -9.77 -5.94
N LEU A 92 9.62 -8.55 -5.44
CA LEU A 92 10.65 -7.49 -5.36
C LEU A 92 11.30 -7.38 -3.97
N GLY A 93 11.07 -8.34 -3.08
CA GLY A 93 11.62 -8.33 -1.72
C GLY A 93 11.02 -7.24 -0.83
N LEU A 94 9.78 -6.82 -1.08
CA LEU A 94 9.10 -5.81 -0.27
C LEU A 94 8.09 -6.45 0.69
N SER A 95 8.03 -5.95 1.92
CA SER A 95 7.01 -6.29 2.91
C SER A 95 6.38 -5.05 3.53
N VAL A 96 5.17 -5.20 4.01
CA VAL A 96 4.40 -4.15 4.70
C VAL A 96 4.32 -4.50 6.17
N HIS A 97 4.84 -3.62 6.99
CA HIS A 97 4.83 -3.73 8.44
C HIS A 97 3.79 -2.79 9.03
N GLY A 98 3.20 -3.22 10.13
CA GLY A 98 2.37 -2.35 10.96
C GLY A 98 3.20 -1.32 11.75
N PRO A 99 2.53 -0.40 12.46
CA PRO A 99 3.19 0.55 13.35
C PRO A 99 4.06 -0.14 14.40
N ALA A 100 5.08 0.57 14.89
CA ALA A 100 6.01 0.06 15.91
C ALA A 100 6.68 -1.28 15.57
N GLY A 101 6.86 -1.56 14.26
CA GLY A 101 7.53 -2.77 13.81
C GLY A 101 6.67 -4.04 13.83
N ALA A 102 5.36 -3.92 13.99
CA ALA A 102 4.47 -5.07 13.88
C ALA A 102 4.68 -5.77 12.52
N PRO A 103 4.78 -7.11 12.47
CA PRO A 103 5.19 -7.85 11.27
C PRO A 103 4.22 -7.72 10.11
N LYS A 104 2.97 -7.34 10.38
CA LYS A 104 1.91 -7.11 9.38
C LYS A 104 0.98 -6.01 9.85
N PRO A 105 0.32 -5.28 8.92
CA PRO A 105 -0.74 -4.34 9.27
C PRO A 105 -2.00 -5.09 9.75
N THR A 106 -2.78 -4.46 10.60
CA THR A 106 -4.13 -4.92 10.93
C THR A 106 -5.08 -4.72 9.75
N PRO A 107 -6.25 -5.39 9.71
CA PRO A 107 -7.25 -5.17 8.67
C PRO A 107 -7.66 -3.71 8.50
N ALA A 108 -7.86 -2.98 9.61
CA ALA A 108 -8.19 -1.56 9.57
C ALA A 108 -7.07 -0.71 8.95
N GLN A 109 -5.82 -0.96 9.34
CA GLN A 109 -4.66 -0.26 8.80
C GLN A 109 -4.50 -0.50 7.30
N SER A 110 -4.61 -1.76 6.85
CA SER A 110 -4.52 -2.09 5.44
C SER A 110 -5.69 -1.51 4.64
N ALA A 111 -6.90 -1.51 5.20
CA ALA A 111 -8.07 -0.89 4.57
C ALA A 111 -7.89 0.63 4.38
N ILE A 112 -7.48 1.35 5.42
CA ILE A 112 -7.22 2.79 5.36
C ILE A 112 -6.13 3.08 4.33
N ARG A 113 -5.03 2.34 4.38
CA ARG A 113 -3.89 2.48 3.48
C ARG A 113 -4.24 2.31 2.00
N ASN A 114 -5.16 1.38 1.68
CA ASN A 114 -5.55 1.06 0.31
C ASN A 114 -6.88 1.71 -0.12
N SER A 115 -7.55 2.49 0.74
CA SER A 115 -8.86 3.10 0.48
C SER A 115 -8.90 3.97 -0.79
N TRP A 116 -7.80 4.61 -1.16
CA TRP A 116 -7.68 5.43 -2.36
C TRP A 116 -7.90 4.62 -3.66
N THR A 117 -7.74 3.29 -3.63
CA THR A 117 -8.04 2.41 -4.79
C THR A 117 -9.52 2.32 -5.09
N LEU A 118 -10.38 2.77 -4.18
CA LEU A 118 -11.83 2.84 -4.38
C LEU A 118 -12.28 4.13 -5.08
N LEU A 119 -11.42 5.16 -5.12
CA LEU A 119 -11.76 6.44 -5.76
C LEU A 119 -12.22 6.31 -7.22
N PRO A 120 -11.61 5.46 -8.07
CA PRO A 120 -12.03 5.29 -9.46
C PRO A 120 -13.46 4.77 -9.64
N ILE A 121 -14.12 4.26 -8.58
CA ILE A 121 -15.53 3.82 -8.62
C ILE A 121 -16.47 5.02 -8.75
N ILE A 122 -16.04 6.21 -8.28
CA ILE A 122 -16.85 7.43 -8.35
C ILE A 122 -16.98 7.87 -9.82
N PRO A 123 -18.19 7.98 -10.37
CA PRO A 123 -18.37 8.37 -11.77
C PRO A 123 -17.79 9.75 -12.06
N PHE A 124 -17.32 9.94 -13.28
CA PHE A 124 -16.82 11.20 -13.86
C PHE A 124 -15.55 11.75 -13.22
N ILE A 125 -15.46 11.84 -11.89
CA ILE A 125 -14.34 12.47 -11.17
C ILE A 125 -13.40 11.45 -10.52
N GLY A 126 -13.83 10.21 -10.33
CA GLY A 126 -13.09 9.19 -9.57
C GLY A 126 -11.71 8.87 -10.15
N GLY A 127 -11.62 8.81 -11.47
CA GLY A 127 -10.33 8.60 -12.14
C GLY A 127 -9.35 9.76 -11.86
N LEU A 128 -9.81 11.00 -11.91
CA LEU A 128 -9.02 12.18 -11.57
C LEU A 128 -8.59 12.16 -10.11
N LEU A 129 -9.51 11.87 -9.19
CA LEU A 129 -9.20 11.73 -7.77
C LEU A 129 -8.17 10.64 -7.49
N GLY A 130 -8.27 9.50 -8.20
CA GLY A 130 -7.29 8.42 -8.13
C GLY A 130 -5.88 8.87 -8.56
N VAL A 131 -5.79 9.61 -9.67
CA VAL A 131 -4.51 10.17 -10.15
C VAL A 131 -3.93 11.16 -9.13
N VAL A 132 -4.75 12.06 -8.60
CA VAL A 132 -4.33 13.02 -7.56
C VAL A 132 -3.83 12.27 -6.31
N ALA A 133 -4.53 11.24 -5.86
CA ALA A 133 -4.10 10.42 -4.74
C ALA A 133 -2.74 9.75 -5.00
N ILE A 134 -2.52 9.19 -6.20
CA ILE A 134 -1.23 8.58 -6.59
C ILE A 134 -0.10 9.62 -6.54
N ILE A 135 -0.33 10.83 -7.05
CA ILE A 135 0.67 11.91 -7.04
C ILE A 135 1.00 12.30 -5.59
N ILE A 136 0.00 12.50 -4.73
CA ILE A 136 0.22 12.82 -3.31
C ILE A 136 1.03 11.71 -2.63
N ILE A 137 0.67 10.46 -2.85
CA ILE A 137 1.38 9.31 -2.30
C ILE A 137 2.84 9.29 -2.78
N ALA A 138 3.08 9.48 -4.07
CA ALA A 138 4.42 9.45 -4.65
C ALA A 138 5.29 10.59 -4.11
N VAL A 139 4.78 11.81 -4.06
CA VAL A 139 5.49 12.99 -3.55
C VAL A 139 5.83 12.79 -2.06
N THR A 140 4.88 12.32 -1.26
CA THR A 140 5.10 12.12 0.18
C THR A 140 6.08 10.99 0.47
N ILE A 141 6.05 9.87 -0.28
CA ILE A 141 7.05 8.81 -0.17
C ILE A 141 8.46 9.35 -0.52
N ASN A 142 8.55 10.12 -1.61
CA ASN A 142 9.85 10.62 -2.06
C ASN A 142 10.45 11.62 -1.07
N GLY A 143 9.62 12.49 -0.50
CA GLY A 143 10.04 13.51 0.47
C GLY A 143 10.28 12.97 1.90
N SER A 144 9.75 11.80 2.23
CA SER A 144 9.90 11.23 3.58
C SER A 144 11.26 10.54 3.77
N PRO A 145 11.98 10.82 4.86
CA PRO A 145 13.20 10.10 5.22
C PRO A 145 12.98 8.59 5.40
N THR A 146 11.84 8.21 5.96
CA THR A 146 11.43 6.81 6.19
C THR A 146 10.71 6.19 5.00
N LYS A 147 10.57 6.93 3.89
CA LYS A 147 9.83 6.52 2.69
C LYS A 147 8.38 6.11 2.98
N GLN A 148 7.77 6.76 3.97
CA GLN A 148 6.35 6.63 4.26
C GLN A 148 5.55 7.64 3.41
N GLY A 149 4.51 7.16 2.75
CA GLY A 149 3.58 8.02 2.02
C GLY A 149 2.42 8.45 2.92
N LYS A 150 1.65 9.45 2.48
CA LYS A 150 0.52 9.96 3.26
C LYS A 150 -0.50 8.88 3.63
N HIS A 151 -0.72 7.91 2.76
CA HIS A 151 -1.57 6.75 3.03
C HIS A 151 -1.00 5.83 4.14
N ASP A 152 0.34 5.73 4.26
CA ASP A 152 1.00 4.98 5.33
C ASP A 152 0.82 5.68 6.70
N GLU A 153 0.94 7.01 6.71
CA GLU A 153 0.72 7.83 7.90
C GLU A 153 -0.74 7.75 8.38
N LEU A 154 -1.70 7.92 7.46
CA LEU A 154 -3.13 7.81 7.77
C LEU A 154 -3.52 6.42 8.30
N ALA A 155 -2.80 5.38 7.89
CA ALA A 155 -2.95 4.02 8.40
C ALA A 155 -2.26 3.79 9.77
N GLY A 156 -1.87 4.85 10.45
CA GLY A 156 -1.24 4.78 11.77
C GLY A 156 0.27 4.58 11.74
N GLY A 157 0.93 4.84 10.61
CA GLY A 157 2.39 4.74 10.48
C GLY A 157 2.87 3.37 9.99
N THR A 158 2.11 2.73 9.11
CA THR A 158 2.59 1.51 8.43
C THR A 158 3.85 1.79 7.62
N GLN A 159 4.68 0.78 7.41
CA GLN A 159 5.94 0.92 6.67
C GLN A 159 6.07 -0.14 5.59
N VAL A 160 6.64 0.23 4.45
CA VAL A 160 7.11 -0.74 3.46
C VAL A 160 8.63 -0.80 3.56
N VAL A 161 9.13 -2.00 3.77
CA VAL A 161 10.56 -2.27 3.89
C VAL A 161 11.02 -3.23 2.79
N LYS A 162 12.30 -3.16 2.48
CA LYS A 162 12.96 -4.05 1.53
C LYS A 162 13.97 -4.90 2.30
N GLY A 163 13.81 -6.21 2.21
CA GLY A 163 14.70 -7.23 2.78
C GLY A 163 15.41 -8.03 1.73
#